data_5038ca7683dce8fd15688ad71b448d12
#
_entry.id   5038ca7683dce8fd15688ad71b448d12
#
_cell.length_a   1.000
_cell.length_b   1.000
_cell.length_c   1.000
_cell.angle_alpha   90.00
_cell.angle_beta   90.00
_cell.angle_gamma   90.00
#
_symmetry.space_group_name_H-M   'P 1'
#
loop_
_entity.id
_entity.type
_entity.pdbx_description
1 polymer ?
#
loop_
_entity_poly.entity_id
_entity_poly.type
_entity_poly.pdbx_seq_one_letter_code
_entity_poly.pdbx_strand_id
1 'polypeptide(L)'
;MTGTAQALLVELRSALEGLYRERLHGLYLYGSYARGDQRGESDFDVLIVLDRILSYGEEIDRTSSVISSISLRYGISVSRVFASEEAWRDGRSGFLSQVRQEAIAA
;
A
#
# COMPACT_ATOMS: atom_id res chain seq x y z
N MET A 1 4.80 -2.96 -15.33
CA MET A 1 3.50 -3.20 -14.65
C MET A 1 2.40 -3.24 -15.69
N THR A 2 1.45 -4.17 -15.56
CA THR A 2 0.33 -4.28 -16.49
C THR A 2 -0.59 -3.06 -16.39
N GLY A 3 -1.41 -2.82 -17.44
CA GLY A 3 -2.39 -1.75 -17.43
C GLY A 3 -3.41 -1.87 -16.29
N THR A 4 -3.82 -3.10 -15.98
CA THR A 4 -4.76 -3.37 -14.89
C THR A 4 -4.13 -3.02 -13.53
N ALA A 5 -2.89 -3.44 -13.31
CA ALA A 5 -2.19 -3.14 -12.06
C ALA A 5 -1.95 -1.64 -11.90
N GLN A 6 -1.61 -0.95 -12.99
CA GLN A 6 -1.43 0.49 -12.97
C GLN A 6 -2.74 1.20 -12.63
N ALA A 7 -3.84 0.78 -13.24
CA ALA A 7 -5.16 1.36 -12.96
C ALA A 7 -5.57 1.13 -11.51
N LEU A 8 -5.29 -0.06 -10.98
CA LEU A 8 -5.57 -0.37 -9.57
C LEU A 8 -4.80 0.60 -8.66
N LEU A 9 -3.52 0.79 -8.92
CA LEU A 9 -2.68 1.65 -8.09
C LEU A 9 -3.17 3.10 -8.10
N VAL A 10 -3.55 3.61 -9.26
CA VAL A 10 -4.08 4.97 -9.41
C VAL A 10 -5.38 5.13 -8.60
N GLU A 11 -6.27 4.17 -8.72
CA GLU A 11 -7.55 4.22 -8.00
C GLU A 11 -7.36 4.09 -6.49
N LEU A 12 -6.46 3.20 -6.08
CA LEU A 12 -6.14 3.02 -4.66
C LEU A 12 -5.58 4.31 -4.07
N ARG A 13 -4.64 4.95 -4.77
CA ARG A 13 -4.08 6.21 -4.31
C ARG A 13 -5.16 7.27 -4.15
N SER A 14 -6.02 7.41 -5.14
CA SER A 14 -7.11 8.39 -5.09
C SER A 14 -8.04 8.14 -3.91
N ALA A 15 -8.40 6.88 -3.68
CA ALA A 15 -9.27 6.51 -2.56
C ALA A 15 -8.62 6.81 -1.21
N LEU A 16 -7.33 6.50 -1.07
CA LEU A 16 -6.60 6.75 0.18
C LEU A 16 -6.39 8.25 0.42
N GLU A 17 -6.15 9.02 -0.63
CA GLU A 17 -6.06 10.47 -0.51
C GLU A 17 -7.38 11.07 -0.01
N GLY A 18 -8.51 10.57 -0.50
CA GLY A 18 -9.82 11.00 -0.03
C GLY A 18 -10.09 10.62 1.41
N LEU A 19 -9.63 9.45 1.82
CA LEU A 19 -9.84 8.93 3.17
C LEU A 19 -8.95 9.60 4.21
N TYR A 20 -7.68 9.77 3.90
CA TYR A 20 -6.66 10.24 4.87
C TYR A 20 -6.29 11.70 4.73
N ARG A 21 -6.46 12.27 3.54
CA ARG A 21 -6.11 13.66 3.26
C ARG A 21 -4.66 13.95 3.69
N GLU A 22 -4.46 14.92 4.58
CA GLU A 22 -3.12 15.33 5.02
C GLU A 22 -2.37 14.27 5.80
N ARG A 23 -3.09 13.29 6.35
CA ARG A 23 -2.45 12.20 7.08
C ARG A 23 -1.69 11.23 6.17
N LEU A 24 -2.01 11.21 4.88
CA LEU A 24 -1.33 10.32 3.93
C LEU A 24 0.01 10.94 3.52
N HIS A 25 1.10 10.35 4.01
CA HIS A 25 2.45 10.82 3.70
C HIS A 25 3.11 10.04 2.58
N GLY A 26 2.61 8.88 2.24
CA GLY A 26 3.13 8.12 1.12
C GLY A 26 2.37 6.84 0.86
N LEU A 27 2.47 6.36 -0.36
CA LEU A 27 1.94 5.07 -0.77
C LEU A 27 3.00 4.42 -1.66
N TYR A 28 3.40 3.21 -1.30
CA TYR A 28 4.49 2.51 -1.99
C TYR A 28 4.04 1.11 -2.37
N LEU A 29 4.28 0.74 -3.62
CA LEU A 29 4.09 -0.63 -4.08
C LEU A 29 5.39 -1.39 -3.82
N TYR A 30 5.28 -2.59 -3.26
CA TYR A 30 6.44 -3.45 -3.06
C TYR A 30 6.05 -4.90 -3.42
N GLY A 31 6.94 -5.83 -3.22
CA GLY A 31 6.66 -7.23 -3.48
C GLY A 31 6.71 -7.56 -4.98
N SER A 32 6.04 -8.64 -5.37
CA SER A 32 6.17 -9.19 -6.70
C SER A 32 5.72 -8.25 -7.81
N TYR A 33 4.67 -7.48 -7.59
CA TYR A 33 4.22 -6.50 -8.60
C TYR A 33 5.23 -5.38 -8.80
N ALA A 34 5.92 -4.97 -7.74
CA ALA A 34 6.97 -3.94 -7.86
C ALA A 34 8.18 -4.49 -8.60
N ARG A 35 8.54 -5.75 -8.34
CA ARG A 35 9.68 -6.40 -8.99
C ARG A 35 9.38 -6.86 -10.43
N GLY A 36 8.10 -6.97 -10.79
CA GLY A 36 7.72 -7.44 -12.12
C GLY A 36 7.72 -8.95 -12.26
N ASP A 37 7.76 -9.70 -11.16
CA ASP A 37 7.77 -11.16 -11.17
C ASP A 37 6.46 -11.77 -10.63
N GLN A 38 5.38 -11.00 -10.67
CA GLN A 38 4.09 -11.46 -10.18
C GLN A 38 3.55 -12.64 -11.01
N ARG A 39 2.80 -13.49 -10.31
CA ARG A 39 2.08 -14.61 -10.90
C ARG A 39 0.59 -14.39 -10.68
N GLY A 40 -0.27 -15.26 -11.26
CA GLY A 40 -1.71 -15.10 -11.22
C GLY A 40 -2.30 -14.95 -9.82
N GLU A 41 -1.67 -15.55 -8.81
CA GLU A 41 -2.15 -15.51 -7.43
C GLU A 41 -1.37 -14.54 -6.54
N SER A 42 -0.47 -13.77 -7.12
CA SER A 42 0.33 -12.81 -6.32
C SER A 42 -0.56 -11.71 -5.73
N ASP A 43 -0.28 -11.35 -4.48
CA ASP A 43 -0.92 -10.22 -3.84
C ASP A 43 -0.32 -8.91 -4.37
N PHE A 44 -1.16 -7.89 -4.38
CA PHE A 44 -0.73 -6.53 -4.72
C PHE A 44 -0.37 -5.85 -3.40
N ASP A 45 0.92 -5.83 -3.09
CA ASP A 45 1.42 -5.40 -1.77
C ASP A 45 1.69 -3.90 -1.72
N VAL A 46 1.04 -3.21 -0.81
CA VAL A 46 1.25 -1.77 -0.64
C VAL A 46 1.59 -1.43 0.80
N LEU A 47 2.46 -0.43 0.95
CA LEU A 47 2.78 0.18 2.22
C LEU A 47 2.16 1.57 2.24
N ILE A 48 1.35 1.83 3.25
CA ILE A 48 0.69 3.11 3.46
C ILE A 48 1.42 3.84 4.58
N VAL A 49 2.02 4.97 4.27
CA VAL A 49 2.74 5.78 5.26
C VAL A 49 1.83 6.90 5.72
N LEU A 50 1.57 6.93 7.02
CA LEU A 50 0.72 7.94 7.64
C LEU A 50 1.55 8.86 8.53
N ASP A 51 0.99 10.02 8.86
CA ASP A 51 1.60 10.98 9.77
C ASP A 51 2.00 10.32 11.10
N ARG A 52 1.08 9.57 11.68
CA ARG A 52 1.29 8.79 12.90
C ARG A 52 0.24 7.69 12.95
N ILE A 53 0.49 6.68 13.76
CA ILE A 53 -0.44 5.57 13.97
C ILE A 53 -0.63 5.40 15.47
N LEU A 54 -1.82 5.72 15.97
CA LEU A 54 -2.17 5.53 17.37
C LEU A 54 -2.69 4.12 17.62
N SER A 55 -3.41 3.55 16.64
CA SER A 55 -3.91 2.19 16.70
C SER A 55 -3.84 1.58 15.32
N TYR A 56 -3.01 0.56 15.16
CA TYR A 56 -2.87 -0.14 13.88
C TYR A 56 -4.19 -0.78 13.45
N GLY A 57 -4.90 -1.39 14.39
CA GLY A 57 -6.19 -2.01 14.11
C GLY A 57 -7.23 -1.03 13.59
N GLU A 58 -7.23 0.20 14.10
CA GLU A 58 -8.14 1.22 13.59
C GLU A 58 -7.85 1.57 12.14
N GLU A 59 -6.58 1.60 11.74
CA GLU A 59 -6.24 1.90 10.35
C GLU A 59 -6.60 0.74 9.43
N ILE A 60 -6.45 -0.48 9.89
CA ILE A 60 -6.93 -1.66 9.16
C ILE A 60 -8.45 -1.53 8.92
N ASP A 61 -9.21 -1.24 9.98
CA ASP A 61 -10.67 -1.10 9.88
C ASP A 61 -11.07 0.05 8.97
N ARG A 62 -10.37 1.17 9.08
CA ARG A 62 -10.67 2.38 8.32
C ARG A 62 -10.54 2.14 6.81
N THR A 63 -9.61 1.29 6.40
CA THR A 63 -9.34 1.01 4.99
C THR A 63 -10.04 -0.23 4.45
N SER A 64 -10.72 -1.00 5.30
CA SER A 64 -11.28 -2.30 4.89
C SER A 64 -12.23 -2.20 3.71
N SER A 65 -13.10 -1.22 3.69
CA SER A 65 -14.07 -1.05 2.61
C SER A 65 -13.38 -0.71 1.28
N VAL A 66 -12.41 0.20 1.32
CA VAL A 66 -11.65 0.60 0.13
C VAL A 66 -10.88 -0.60 -0.44
N ILE A 67 -10.17 -1.31 0.41
CA ILE A 67 -9.35 -2.45 0.00
C ILE A 67 -10.23 -3.56 -0.58
N SER A 68 -11.32 -3.90 0.10
CA SER A 68 -12.24 -4.95 -0.33
C SER A 68 -12.88 -4.62 -1.68
N SER A 69 -13.35 -3.39 -1.83
CA SER A 69 -14.00 -2.95 -3.06
C SER A 69 -13.05 -2.99 -4.25
N ILE A 70 -11.84 -2.50 -4.08
CA ILE A 70 -10.84 -2.47 -5.15
C ILE A 70 -10.39 -3.89 -5.50
N SER A 71 -10.14 -4.73 -4.49
CA SER A 71 -9.75 -6.13 -4.72
C SER A 71 -10.80 -6.86 -5.55
N LEU A 72 -12.07 -6.68 -5.22
CA LEU A 72 -13.17 -7.33 -5.94
C LEU A 72 -13.28 -6.84 -7.38
N ARG A 73 -13.18 -5.53 -7.59
CA ARG A 73 -13.33 -4.98 -8.94
C ARG A 73 -12.20 -5.37 -9.87
N TYR A 74 -10.99 -5.48 -9.37
CA TYR A 74 -9.83 -5.81 -10.19
C TYR A 74 -9.50 -7.30 -10.21
N GLY A 75 -10.13 -8.09 -9.34
CA GLY A 75 -9.81 -9.51 -9.24
C GLY A 75 -8.40 -9.77 -8.75
N ILE A 76 -7.83 -8.83 -8.00
CA ILE A 76 -6.47 -8.92 -7.45
C ILE A 76 -6.57 -8.68 -5.96
N SER A 77 -5.99 -9.58 -5.16
CA SER A 77 -5.97 -9.42 -3.71
C SER A 77 -4.99 -8.33 -3.32
N VAL A 78 -5.47 -7.27 -2.68
CA VAL A 78 -4.63 -6.17 -2.21
C VAL A 78 -4.28 -6.41 -0.75
N SER A 79 -2.98 -6.43 -0.45
CA SER A 79 -2.45 -6.56 0.89
C SER A 79 -1.86 -5.23 1.32
N ARG A 80 -2.23 -4.74 2.50
CA ARG A 80 -1.76 -3.44 2.98
C ARG A 80 -1.06 -3.55 4.31
N VAL A 81 -0.01 -2.78 4.45
CA VAL A 81 0.74 -2.61 5.70
C VAL A 81 0.86 -1.11 5.93
N PHE A 82 0.83 -0.71 7.19
CA PHE A 82 0.97 0.69 7.57
C PHE A 82 2.29 0.93 8.27
N ALA A 83 2.86 2.09 8.05
CA ALA A 83 4.00 2.58 8.82
C ALA A 83 3.79 4.06 9.10
N SER A 84 4.27 4.53 10.25
CA SER A 84 4.32 5.95 10.52
C SER A 84 5.43 6.60 9.69
N GLU A 85 5.32 7.90 9.45
CA GLU A 85 6.37 8.67 8.78
C GLU A 85 7.72 8.48 9.49
N GLU A 86 7.71 8.52 10.81
CA GLU A 86 8.93 8.34 11.60
C GLU A 86 9.56 6.96 11.36
N ALA A 87 8.77 5.90 11.43
CA ALA A 87 9.28 4.54 11.22
C ALA A 87 9.79 4.36 9.80
N TRP A 88 9.10 4.90 8.83
CA TRP A 88 9.50 4.81 7.42
C TRP A 88 10.80 5.54 7.16
N ARG A 89 10.94 6.74 7.72
CA ARG A 89 12.15 7.55 7.58
C ARG A 89 13.34 6.89 8.27
N ASP A 90 13.12 6.32 9.44
CA ASP A 90 14.14 5.66 10.23
C ASP A 90 14.63 4.37 9.54
N GLY A 91 13.72 3.58 9.01
CA GLY A 91 14.05 2.39 8.21
C GLY A 91 14.82 1.30 8.94
N ARG A 92 14.73 1.24 10.27
CA ARG A 92 15.52 0.28 11.06
C ARG A 92 14.99 -1.14 11.02
N SER A 93 13.69 -1.34 10.80
CA SER A 93 13.16 -2.69 10.76
C SER A 93 13.64 -3.40 9.50
N GLY A 94 13.88 -4.70 9.59
CA GLY A 94 14.26 -5.50 8.43
C GLY A 94 13.23 -5.44 7.32
N PHE A 95 11.96 -5.43 7.70
CA PHE A 95 10.86 -5.33 6.75
C PHE A 95 10.88 -4.01 6.00
N LEU A 96 10.94 -2.88 6.72
CA LEU A 96 10.92 -1.56 6.07
C LEU A 96 12.17 -1.32 5.22
N SER A 97 13.31 -1.82 5.67
CA SER A 97 14.54 -1.74 4.89
C SER A 97 14.41 -2.48 3.57
N GLN A 98 13.82 -3.67 3.59
CA GLN A 98 13.61 -4.47 2.38
C GLN A 98 12.61 -3.79 1.45
N VAL A 99 11.50 -3.28 1.99
CA VAL A 99 10.50 -2.56 1.20
C VAL A 99 11.14 -1.37 0.51
N ARG A 100 11.97 -0.62 1.22
CA ARG A 100 12.62 0.57 0.66
C ARG A 100 13.50 0.26 -0.54
N GLN A 101 14.11 -0.92 -0.56
CA GLN A 101 14.98 -1.33 -1.67
C GLN A 101 14.22 -1.59 -2.96
N GLU A 102 12.97 -2.03 -2.87
CA GLU A 102 12.20 -2.41 -4.05
C GLU A 102 10.98 -1.52 -4.32
N ALA A 103 10.68 -0.58 -3.43
CA ALA A 103 9.45 0.18 -3.47
C ALA A 103 9.36 1.12 -4.67
N ILE A 104 8.15 1.18 -5.23
CA ILE A 104 7.79 2.13 -6.27
C ILE A 104 6.78 3.09 -5.65
N ALA A 105 7.10 4.39 -5.64
CA ALA A 105 6.19 5.39 -5.12
C ALA A 105 4.99 5.56 -6.06
N ALA A 106 3.80 5.57 -5.48
CA ALA A 106 2.57 5.79 -6.23
C ALA A 106 2.22 7.26 -6.33
#